data_335d448aa35e37cd7294e1fd4b2465ce
#
_entry.id   335d448aa35e37cd7294e1fd4b2465ce
#
_cell.length_a   1.000
_cell.length_b   1.000
_cell.length_c   1.000
_cell.angle_alpha   90.00
_cell.angle_beta   90.00
_cell.angle_gamma   90.00
#
_symmetry.space_group_name_H-M   'P 1'
#
loop_
_entity.id
_entity.type
_entity.pdbx_description
1 polymer ?
#
loop_
_entity_poly.entity_id
_entity_poly.type
_entity_poly.pdbx_seq_one_letter_code
_entity_poly.pdbx_strand_id
1 'polypeptide(L)'
;MLNEDEKYMKKALKLAEKAFEAGEVPIGCIIVHEGKIIGRGYNRRNTDHSTLSHAEMIAIKKACAKLHDWRLEDCTMYVTLEPCQMCAGACVQARIPKVVIGTTSPKSGSCGTVTNILNNEAFTHTCETVTGVLAEQCSALLTEFFVRMRAETKAAKMAAKREAEALTEESSQPEDTQYS
;
A
#
# COMPACT_ATOMS: atom_id res chain seq x y z
N MET A 1 -16.90 -18.98 12.76
CA MET A 1 -15.62 -19.43 12.16
C MET A 1 -15.33 -18.51 10.99
N LEU A 2 -14.05 -18.12 10.79
CA LEU A 2 -13.65 -17.32 9.62
C LEU A 2 -13.83 -18.15 8.33
N ASN A 3 -14.34 -17.53 7.27
CA ASN A 3 -14.32 -18.13 5.95
C ASN A 3 -12.88 -18.15 5.36
N GLU A 4 -12.68 -18.79 4.22
CA GLU A 4 -11.35 -18.95 3.64
C GLU A 4 -10.73 -17.61 3.23
N ASP A 5 -11.51 -16.71 2.60
CA ASP A 5 -11.05 -15.40 2.18
C ASP A 5 -10.62 -14.54 3.39
N GLU A 6 -11.34 -14.60 4.51
CA GLU A 6 -10.95 -13.91 5.74
C GLU A 6 -9.64 -14.44 6.33
N LYS A 7 -9.40 -15.76 6.25
CA LYS A 7 -8.14 -16.37 6.73
C LYS A 7 -6.94 -15.85 5.94
N TYR A 8 -7.06 -15.74 4.61
CA TYR A 8 -6.00 -15.20 3.76
C TYR A 8 -5.87 -13.70 3.89
N MET A 9 -6.97 -12.95 3.99
CA MET A 9 -6.95 -11.51 4.23
C MET A 9 -6.24 -11.16 5.54
N LYS A 10 -6.41 -11.94 6.61
CA LYS A 10 -5.62 -11.78 7.85
C LYS A 10 -4.12 -11.95 7.64
N LYS A 11 -3.70 -12.79 6.69
CA LYS A 11 -2.25 -12.90 6.35
C LYS A 11 -1.75 -11.69 5.58
N ALA A 12 -2.60 -11.11 4.71
CA ALA A 12 -2.30 -9.85 4.04
C ALA A 12 -2.23 -8.68 5.03
N LEU A 13 -3.16 -8.61 6.00
CA LEU A 13 -3.14 -7.59 7.07
C LEU A 13 -1.85 -7.62 7.89
N LYS A 14 -1.33 -8.80 8.24
CA LYS A 14 -0.01 -8.91 8.92
C LYS A 14 1.15 -8.34 8.11
N LEU A 15 1.03 -8.32 6.79
CA LEU A 15 2.02 -7.67 5.93
C LEU A 15 1.80 -6.15 5.87
N ALA A 16 0.55 -5.71 5.93
CA ALA A 16 0.23 -4.28 6.06
C ALA A 16 0.74 -3.69 7.38
N GLU A 17 0.64 -4.44 8.49
CA GLU A 17 1.24 -4.06 9.78
C GLU A 17 2.76 -3.87 9.68
N LYS A 18 3.46 -4.74 8.93
CA LYS A 18 4.90 -4.58 8.67
C LYS A 18 5.23 -3.32 7.86
N ALA A 19 4.37 -2.96 6.89
CA ALA A 19 4.52 -1.71 6.17
C ALA A 19 4.34 -0.52 7.12
N PHE A 20 3.33 -0.56 7.99
CA PHE A 20 3.08 0.45 9.02
C PHE A 20 4.30 0.67 9.93
N GLU A 21 4.88 -0.42 10.46
CA GLU A 21 6.09 -0.38 11.31
C GLU A 21 7.29 0.22 10.58
N ALA A 22 7.38 0.00 9.26
CA ALA A 22 8.43 0.57 8.41
C ALA A 22 8.17 2.03 7.98
N GLY A 23 7.09 2.68 8.45
CA GLY A 23 6.72 4.03 8.02
C GLY A 23 6.16 4.13 6.60
N GLU A 24 5.73 3.00 6.05
CA GLU A 24 5.10 2.91 4.72
C GLU A 24 3.58 2.85 4.82
N VAL A 25 2.88 3.29 3.78
CA VAL A 25 1.42 3.13 3.71
C VAL A 25 1.07 1.66 3.93
N PRO A 26 0.22 1.31 4.92
CA PRO A 26 0.01 -0.06 5.38
C PRO A 26 -0.83 -0.88 4.40
N ILE A 27 -0.19 -1.32 3.34
CA ILE A 27 -0.78 -2.21 2.33
C ILE A 27 -0.01 -3.52 2.32
N GLY A 28 -0.74 -4.62 2.42
CA GLY A 28 -0.22 -5.97 2.35
C GLY A 28 -0.93 -6.77 1.26
N CYS A 29 -0.18 -7.64 0.60
CA CYS A 29 -0.68 -8.49 -0.47
C CYS A 29 -0.08 -9.89 -0.39
N ILE A 30 -0.91 -10.90 -0.63
CA ILE A 30 -0.48 -12.28 -0.83
C ILE A 30 -1.09 -12.86 -2.11
N ILE A 31 -0.39 -13.82 -2.69
CA ILE A 31 -0.90 -14.64 -3.79
C ILE A 31 -0.92 -16.09 -3.34
N VAL A 32 -2.06 -16.73 -3.53
CA VAL A 32 -2.36 -18.11 -3.15
C VAL A 32 -2.54 -18.95 -4.39
N HIS A 33 -1.89 -20.10 -4.43
CA HIS A 33 -2.03 -21.13 -5.45
C HIS A 33 -2.21 -22.48 -4.74
N GLU A 34 -3.24 -23.24 -5.10
CA GLU A 34 -3.55 -24.56 -4.48
C GLU A 34 -3.53 -24.53 -2.93
N GLY A 35 -4.16 -23.54 -2.33
CA GLY A 35 -4.20 -23.36 -0.87
C GLY A 35 -2.88 -22.95 -0.20
N LYS A 36 -1.81 -22.72 -0.97
CA LYS A 36 -0.49 -22.31 -0.47
C LYS A 36 -0.16 -20.87 -0.86
N ILE A 37 0.38 -20.11 0.07
CA ILE A 37 0.85 -18.76 -0.22
C ILE A 37 2.19 -18.84 -0.95
N ILE A 38 2.24 -18.41 -2.20
CA ILE A 38 3.43 -18.44 -3.06
C ILE A 38 4.06 -17.06 -3.27
N GLY A 39 3.31 -15.97 -3.07
CA GLY A 39 3.79 -14.60 -3.13
C GLY A 39 3.38 -13.82 -1.89
N ARG A 40 4.26 -12.98 -1.35
CA ARG A 40 4.01 -12.06 -0.23
C ARG A 40 4.66 -10.72 -0.53
N GLY A 41 3.90 -9.64 -0.41
CA GLY A 41 4.37 -8.28 -0.55
C GLY A 41 3.74 -7.36 0.49
N TYR A 42 4.46 -6.32 0.85
CA TYR A 42 3.93 -5.16 1.56
C TYR A 42 4.54 -3.91 0.94
N ASN A 43 3.87 -2.77 1.08
CA ASN A 43 4.32 -1.54 0.46
C ASN A 43 5.70 -1.13 0.99
N ARG A 44 6.60 -0.78 0.06
CA ARG A 44 7.99 -0.38 0.32
C ARG A 44 8.43 0.78 -0.58
N ARG A 45 7.45 1.54 -1.07
CA ARG A 45 7.70 2.58 -2.08
C ARG A 45 8.76 3.59 -1.65
N ASN A 46 8.70 4.07 -0.41
CA ASN A 46 9.67 5.03 0.12
C ASN A 46 10.99 4.33 0.48
N THR A 47 10.92 3.16 1.12
CA THR A 47 12.10 2.36 1.52
C THR A 47 12.97 1.97 0.31
N ASP A 48 12.34 1.54 -0.77
CA ASP A 48 13.04 1.07 -1.98
C ASP A 48 13.27 2.21 -3.00
N HIS A 49 12.78 3.42 -2.73
CA HIS A 49 12.78 4.56 -3.66
C HIS A 49 12.25 4.19 -5.05
N SER A 50 11.20 3.35 -5.09
CA SER A 50 10.67 2.77 -6.32
C SER A 50 9.16 2.81 -6.39
N THR A 51 8.61 3.39 -7.45
CA THR A 51 7.18 3.35 -7.76
C THR A 51 6.65 1.93 -7.90
N LEU A 52 7.49 0.99 -8.31
CA LEU A 52 7.11 -0.42 -8.53
C LEU A 52 7.05 -1.22 -7.22
N SER A 53 7.51 -0.69 -6.09
CA SER A 53 7.53 -1.41 -4.81
C SER A 53 6.18 -1.34 -4.05
N HIS A 54 5.07 -1.46 -4.78
CA HIS A 54 3.76 -1.71 -4.20
C HIS A 54 3.63 -3.16 -3.74
N ALA A 55 2.80 -3.41 -2.75
CA ALA A 55 2.58 -4.75 -2.16
C ALA A 55 2.24 -5.80 -3.21
N GLU A 56 1.35 -5.45 -4.14
CA GLU A 56 0.86 -6.31 -5.21
C GLU A 56 1.98 -6.66 -6.20
N MET A 57 2.76 -5.66 -6.63
CA MET A 57 3.88 -5.85 -7.55
C MET A 57 4.94 -6.78 -6.97
N ILE A 58 5.26 -6.60 -5.68
CA ILE A 58 6.21 -7.47 -4.97
C ILE A 58 5.66 -8.89 -4.85
N ALA A 59 4.36 -9.05 -4.54
CA ALA A 59 3.72 -10.35 -4.43
C ALA A 59 3.66 -11.08 -5.78
N ILE A 60 3.29 -10.40 -6.86
CA ILE A 60 3.27 -10.94 -8.24
C ILE A 60 4.67 -11.42 -8.62
N LYS A 61 5.69 -10.58 -8.47
CA LYS A 61 7.08 -10.93 -8.80
C LYS A 61 7.54 -12.21 -8.09
N LYS A 62 7.22 -12.35 -6.79
CA LYS A 62 7.58 -13.54 -6.01
C LYS A 62 6.78 -14.77 -6.42
N ALA A 63 5.50 -14.63 -6.74
CA ALA A 63 4.66 -15.72 -7.21
C ALA A 63 5.14 -16.25 -8.57
N CYS A 64 5.42 -15.38 -9.52
CA CYS A 64 5.98 -15.74 -10.83
C CYS A 64 7.31 -16.48 -10.67
N ALA A 65 8.22 -15.98 -9.82
CA ALA A 65 9.48 -16.65 -9.54
C ALA A 65 9.29 -18.02 -8.91
N LYS A 66 8.28 -18.20 -8.05
CA LYS A 66 7.98 -19.47 -7.38
C LYS A 66 7.39 -20.50 -8.32
N LEU A 67 6.56 -20.08 -9.29
CA LEU A 67 5.97 -20.97 -10.30
C LEU A 67 6.85 -21.17 -11.54
N HIS A 68 7.92 -20.37 -11.66
CA HIS A 68 8.74 -20.28 -12.88
C HIS A 68 7.92 -19.96 -14.14
N ASP A 69 6.82 -19.20 -13.95
CA ASP A 69 5.93 -18.72 -15.02
C ASP A 69 5.47 -17.28 -14.70
N TRP A 70 5.29 -16.46 -15.72
CA TRP A 70 4.70 -15.13 -15.59
C TRP A 70 3.18 -15.18 -15.43
N ARG A 71 2.52 -16.27 -15.83
CA ARG A 71 1.09 -16.50 -15.71
C ARG A 71 0.74 -17.05 -14.35
N LEU A 72 -0.29 -16.46 -13.74
CA LEU A 72 -0.81 -16.83 -12.43
C LEU A 72 -2.28 -17.28 -12.55
N GLU A 73 -2.59 -18.11 -13.59
CA GLU A 73 -3.93 -18.48 -14.01
C GLU A 73 -4.74 -19.26 -12.95
N ASP A 74 -4.06 -19.99 -12.05
CA ASP A 74 -4.69 -20.74 -10.95
C ASP A 74 -4.49 -20.07 -9.58
N CYS A 75 -4.25 -18.76 -9.57
CA CYS A 75 -3.94 -18.03 -8.35
C CYS A 75 -5.06 -17.10 -7.91
N THR A 76 -5.17 -16.89 -6.61
CA THR A 76 -5.99 -15.84 -6.02
C THR A 76 -5.10 -14.81 -5.33
N MET A 77 -5.31 -13.53 -5.64
CA MET A 77 -4.68 -12.42 -4.94
C MET A 77 -5.57 -11.95 -3.78
N TYR A 78 -4.96 -11.69 -2.63
CA TYR A 78 -5.59 -11.03 -1.47
C TYR A 78 -4.80 -9.75 -1.18
N VAL A 79 -5.47 -8.60 -1.17
CA VAL A 79 -4.85 -7.30 -0.94
C VAL A 79 -5.72 -6.46 0.00
N THR A 80 -5.08 -5.79 0.95
CA THR A 80 -5.78 -5.03 2.01
C THR A 80 -6.43 -3.74 1.52
N LEU A 81 -5.90 -3.13 0.45
CA LEU A 81 -6.45 -1.94 -0.20
C LEU A 81 -6.66 -2.22 -1.69
N GLU A 82 -7.74 -1.68 -2.24
CA GLU A 82 -8.04 -1.77 -3.67
C GLU A 82 -6.84 -1.35 -4.54
N PRO A 83 -6.42 -2.19 -5.48
CA PRO A 83 -5.29 -1.92 -6.36
C PRO A 83 -5.47 -0.64 -7.19
N CYS A 84 -4.38 0.12 -7.33
CA CYS A 84 -4.31 1.24 -8.27
C CYS A 84 -4.19 0.74 -9.72
N GLN A 85 -4.24 1.66 -10.68
CA GLN A 85 -4.19 1.34 -12.12
C GLN A 85 -2.96 0.52 -12.53
N MET A 86 -1.78 0.78 -11.96
CA MET A 86 -0.58 0.00 -12.22
C MET A 86 -0.72 -1.45 -11.75
N CYS A 87 -1.20 -1.64 -10.51
CA CYS A 87 -1.34 -2.96 -9.91
C CYS A 87 -2.49 -3.76 -10.51
N ALA A 88 -3.63 -3.11 -10.80
CA ALA A 88 -4.75 -3.73 -11.52
C ALA A 88 -4.33 -4.17 -12.92
N GLY A 89 -3.59 -3.33 -13.65
CA GLY A 89 -3.00 -3.69 -14.95
C GLY A 89 -2.05 -4.89 -14.84
N ALA A 90 -1.24 -4.95 -13.78
CA ALA A 90 -0.35 -6.08 -13.55
C ALA A 90 -1.12 -7.39 -13.27
N CYS A 91 -2.26 -7.34 -12.56
CA CYS A 91 -3.13 -8.51 -12.36
C CYS A 91 -3.65 -9.05 -13.70
N VAL A 92 -4.13 -8.16 -14.57
CA VAL A 92 -4.59 -8.52 -15.92
C VAL A 92 -3.47 -9.14 -16.74
N GLN A 93 -2.28 -8.54 -16.74
CA GLN A 93 -1.12 -9.04 -17.47
C GLN A 93 -0.65 -10.39 -16.93
N ALA A 94 -0.66 -10.59 -15.61
CA ALA A 94 -0.29 -11.84 -14.97
C ALA A 94 -1.39 -12.92 -15.06
N ARG A 95 -2.54 -12.66 -15.68
CA ARG A 95 -3.66 -13.60 -15.82
C ARG A 95 -4.22 -14.09 -14.47
N ILE A 96 -4.25 -13.24 -13.45
CA ILE A 96 -4.83 -13.62 -12.16
C ILE A 96 -6.36 -13.69 -12.30
N PRO A 97 -6.99 -14.84 -12.06
CA PRO A 97 -8.44 -14.98 -12.27
C PRO A 97 -9.29 -14.35 -11.15
N LYS A 98 -8.76 -14.24 -9.93
CA LYS A 98 -9.51 -13.72 -8.78
C LYS A 98 -8.67 -12.77 -7.92
N VAL A 99 -9.26 -11.60 -7.60
CA VAL A 99 -8.70 -10.59 -6.71
C VAL A 99 -9.67 -10.32 -5.57
N VAL A 100 -9.24 -10.60 -4.34
CA VAL A 100 -9.98 -10.37 -3.09
C VAL A 100 -9.43 -9.12 -2.40
N ILE A 101 -10.29 -8.13 -2.18
CA ILE A 101 -9.95 -6.78 -1.73
C ILE A 101 -10.53 -6.55 -0.33
N GLY A 102 -9.71 -6.00 0.57
CA GLY A 102 -10.12 -5.61 1.91
C GLY A 102 -11.00 -4.35 1.88
N THR A 103 -10.42 -3.20 1.62
CA THR A 103 -11.14 -1.92 1.56
C THR A 103 -10.93 -1.21 0.23
N THR A 104 -11.88 -0.35 -0.16
CA THR A 104 -11.84 0.43 -1.39
C THR A 104 -10.88 1.60 -1.30
N SER A 105 -10.43 2.12 -2.46
CA SER A 105 -9.56 3.29 -2.56
C SER A 105 -10.27 4.43 -3.32
N PRO A 106 -10.86 5.42 -2.61
CA PRO A 106 -11.62 6.49 -3.27
C PRO A 106 -10.82 7.38 -4.22
N LYS A 107 -9.49 7.39 -4.10
CA LYS A 107 -8.61 8.26 -4.89
C LYS A 107 -7.96 7.59 -6.10
N SER A 108 -7.73 6.29 -6.03
CA SER A 108 -6.92 5.57 -7.03
C SER A 108 -7.40 4.15 -7.31
N GLY A 109 -8.51 3.72 -6.69
CA GLY A 109 -9.05 2.39 -6.86
C GLY A 109 -9.41 2.10 -8.31
N SER A 110 -8.85 1.03 -8.85
CA SER A 110 -8.98 0.70 -10.26
C SER A 110 -9.62 -0.68 -10.49
N CYS A 111 -10.38 -1.13 -9.49
CA CYS A 111 -11.12 -2.39 -9.50
C CYS A 111 -12.64 -2.18 -9.29
N GLY A 112 -13.14 -0.99 -9.62
CA GLY A 112 -14.56 -0.64 -9.54
C GLY A 112 -14.88 0.70 -8.85
N THR A 113 -13.96 1.28 -8.05
CA THR A 113 -14.24 2.51 -7.31
C THR A 113 -14.06 3.77 -8.15
N VAL A 114 -12.92 3.97 -8.81
CA VAL A 114 -12.65 5.13 -9.69
C VAL A 114 -12.70 4.70 -11.15
N THR A 115 -12.03 3.61 -11.46
CA THR A 115 -12.07 2.92 -12.77
C THR A 115 -12.20 1.43 -12.55
N ASN A 116 -12.50 0.66 -13.62
CA ASN A 116 -12.55 -0.80 -13.53
C ASN A 116 -11.65 -1.43 -14.58
N ILE A 117 -10.39 -1.65 -14.24
CA ILE A 117 -9.39 -2.28 -15.11
C ILE A 117 -9.55 -3.80 -15.09
N LEU A 118 -9.90 -4.39 -13.93
CA LEU A 118 -9.98 -5.85 -13.77
C LEU A 118 -11.12 -6.49 -14.60
N ASN A 119 -12.20 -5.74 -14.83
CA ASN A 119 -13.39 -6.22 -15.56
C ASN A 119 -13.63 -5.42 -16.86
N ASN A 120 -12.57 -4.94 -17.51
CA ASN A 120 -12.69 -4.29 -18.80
C ASN A 120 -12.68 -5.34 -19.91
N GLU A 121 -13.83 -5.51 -20.59
CA GLU A 121 -14.03 -6.48 -21.66
C GLU A 121 -13.14 -6.25 -22.91
N ALA A 122 -12.59 -5.04 -23.07
CA ALA A 122 -11.62 -4.75 -24.12
C ALA A 122 -10.26 -5.42 -23.89
N PHE A 123 -9.99 -5.91 -22.67
CA PHE A 123 -8.75 -6.59 -22.36
C PHE A 123 -8.85 -8.10 -22.61
N THR A 124 -7.72 -8.71 -22.83
CA THR A 124 -7.62 -10.16 -23.15
C THR A 124 -7.86 -11.07 -21.92
N HIS A 125 -8.00 -10.48 -20.75
CA HIS A 125 -8.25 -11.19 -19.49
C HIS A 125 -9.04 -10.30 -18.53
N THR A 126 -9.98 -10.88 -17.83
CA THR A 126 -10.75 -10.25 -16.76
C THR A 126 -10.56 -11.02 -15.45
N CYS A 127 -10.71 -10.34 -14.33
CA CYS A 127 -10.55 -10.92 -12.99
C CYS A 127 -11.88 -10.87 -12.24
N GLU A 128 -12.27 -11.98 -11.62
CA GLU A 128 -13.31 -11.95 -10.60
C GLU A 128 -12.88 -11.06 -9.44
N THR A 129 -13.75 -10.17 -8.99
CA THR A 129 -13.43 -9.24 -7.91
C THR A 129 -14.36 -9.45 -6.73
N VAL A 130 -13.80 -9.74 -5.54
CA VAL A 130 -14.52 -9.82 -4.26
C VAL A 130 -14.03 -8.67 -3.39
N THR A 131 -14.95 -7.83 -2.89
CA THR A 131 -14.61 -6.64 -2.09
C THR A 131 -15.19 -6.72 -0.68
N GLY A 132 -14.60 -5.99 0.26
CA GLY A 132 -15.13 -5.84 1.62
C GLY A 132 -14.70 -6.92 2.61
N VAL A 133 -13.73 -7.76 2.27
CA VAL A 133 -13.24 -8.81 3.17
C VAL A 133 -12.38 -8.21 4.27
N LEU A 134 -12.86 -8.23 5.51
CA LEU A 134 -12.27 -7.56 6.67
C LEU A 134 -12.07 -6.04 6.46
N ALA A 135 -13.01 -5.40 5.77
CA ALA A 135 -12.91 -4.00 5.36
C ALA A 135 -12.66 -3.04 6.51
N GLU A 136 -13.32 -3.22 7.65
CA GLU A 136 -13.15 -2.38 8.84
C GLU A 136 -11.71 -2.44 9.36
N GLN A 137 -11.12 -3.63 9.44
CA GLN A 137 -9.73 -3.81 9.91
C GLN A 137 -8.74 -3.20 8.94
N CYS A 138 -8.93 -3.39 7.63
CA CYS A 138 -8.09 -2.80 6.59
C CYS A 138 -8.16 -1.27 6.61
N SER A 139 -9.37 -0.72 6.73
CA SER A 139 -9.60 0.74 6.78
C SER A 139 -9.07 1.37 8.06
N ALA A 140 -9.23 0.71 9.21
CA ALA A 140 -8.74 1.21 10.49
C ALA A 140 -7.23 1.39 10.49
N LEU A 141 -6.47 0.41 9.99
CA LEU A 141 -5.01 0.47 9.91
C LEU A 141 -4.53 1.63 9.01
N LEU A 142 -5.19 1.85 7.87
CA LEU A 142 -4.91 2.98 6.99
C LEU A 142 -5.22 4.33 7.66
N THR A 143 -6.36 4.42 8.34
CA THR A 143 -6.78 5.63 9.04
C THR A 143 -5.78 6.00 10.14
N GLU A 144 -5.39 5.05 10.96
CA GLU A 144 -4.38 5.23 12.02
C GLU A 144 -3.06 5.74 11.45
N PHE A 145 -2.58 5.12 10.38
CA PHE A 145 -1.35 5.55 9.70
C PHE A 145 -1.41 7.01 9.27
N PHE A 146 -2.48 7.42 8.57
CA PHE A 146 -2.59 8.79 8.08
C PHE A 146 -2.83 9.81 9.19
N VAL A 147 -3.47 9.43 10.30
CA VAL A 147 -3.58 10.29 11.49
C VAL A 147 -2.19 10.54 12.07
N ARG A 148 -1.40 9.49 12.27
CA ARG A 148 -0.02 9.57 12.77
C ARG A 148 0.86 10.43 11.85
N MET A 149 0.86 10.18 10.55
CA MET A 149 1.66 10.92 9.57
C MET A 149 1.33 12.43 9.56
N ARG A 150 0.04 12.78 9.68
CA ARG A 150 -0.36 14.21 9.77
C ARG A 150 0.14 14.86 11.05
N ALA A 151 0.09 14.16 12.19
CA ALA A 151 0.59 14.67 13.47
C ALA A 151 2.11 14.89 13.42
N GLU A 152 2.87 13.92 12.91
CA GLU A 152 4.32 14.01 12.74
C GLU A 152 4.73 15.16 11.80
N THR A 153 4.05 15.29 10.66
CA THR A 153 4.30 16.39 9.71
C THR A 153 4.01 17.76 10.33
N LYS A 154 2.93 17.89 11.12
CA LYS A 154 2.60 19.13 11.83
C LYS A 154 3.66 19.47 12.87
N ALA A 155 4.09 18.50 13.68
CA ALA A 155 5.12 18.69 14.68
C ALA A 155 6.46 19.12 14.04
N ALA A 156 6.88 18.47 12.95
CA ALA A 156 8.10 18.83 12.23
C ALA A 156 8.05 20.25 11.66
N LYS A 157 6.92 20.67 11.08
CA LYS A 157 6.73 22.05 10.58
C LYS A 157 6.80 23.10 11.72
N MET A 158 6.23 22.79 12.88
CA MET A 158 6.28 23.68 14.03
C MET A 158 7.70 23.79 14.62
N ALA A 159 8.44 22.69 14.67
CA ALA A 159 9.84 22.68 15.10
C ALA A 159 10.71 23.53 14.17
N ALA A 160 10.61 23.30 12.85
CA ALA A 160 11.36 24.07 11.85
C ALA A 160 11.04 25.58 11.90
N LYS A 161 9.77 25.94 12.16
CA LYS A 161 9.37 27.36 12.30
C LYS A 161 10.02 28.00 13.53
N ARG A 162 10.01 27.32 14.68
CA ARG A 162 10.64 27.82 15.91
C ARG A 162 12.14 28.00 15.76
N GLU A 163 12.81 27.07 15.08
CA GLU A 163 14.24 27.16 14.78
C GLU A 163 14.56 28.36 13.89
N ALA A 164 13.76 28.59 12.85
CA ALA A 164 13.91 29.76 11.98
C ALA A 164 13.68 31.08 12.72
N GLU A 165 12.70 31.16 13.62
CA GLU A 165 12.41 32.34 14.44
C GLU A 165 13.56 32.62 15.40
N ALA A 166 14.13 31.61 16.07
CA ALA A 166 15.28 31.75 16.97
C ALA A 166 16.53 32.27 16.24
N LEU A 167 16.83 31.80 15.03
CA LEU A 167 17.95 32.27 14.22
C LEU A 167 17.79 33.74 13.80
N THR A 168 16.57 34.20 13.54
CA THR A 168 16.31 35.61 13.20
C THR A 168 16.45 36.55 14.42
N GLU A 169 16.10 36.09 15.61
CA GLU A 169 16.28 36.84 16.85
C GLU A 169 17.77 36.99 17.23
N GLU A 170 18.57 35.92 17.08
CA GLU A 170 20.03 35.95 17.32
C GLU A 170 20.74 36.92 16.35
N SER A 171 20.33 36.96 15.08
CA SER A 171 20.94 37.85 14.06
C SER A 171 20.55 39.32 14.22
N SER A 172 19.55 39.65 15.04
CA SER A 172 19.05 40.99 15.27
C SER A 172 19.58 41.66 16.56
N GLN A 173 20.44 40.98 17.35
CA GLN A 173 21.11 41.62 18.48
C GLN A 173 22.22 42.56 17.99
N PRO A 174 22.22 43.86 18.38
CA PRO A 174 23.26 44.80 17.98
C PRO A 174 24.59 44.39 18.62
N GLU A 175 25.65 44.35 17.82
CA GLU A 175 27.02 44.27 18.33
C GLU A 175 27.26 45.50 19.27
N ASP A 176 27.37 45.26 20.55
CA ASP A 176 27.83 46.26 21.52
C ASP A 176 29.29 46.63 21.18
N THR A 177 29.44 47.62 20.32
CA THR A 177 30.71 48.24 20.04
C THR A 177 31.16 49.02 21.30
N GLN A 178 31.91 48.38 22.18
CA GLN A 178 32.70 49.09 23.19
C GLN A 178 33.85 49.82 22.48
N TYR A 179 33.65 51.10 22.24
CA TYR A 179 34.76 52.02 22.03
C TYR A 179 35.23 52.57 23.39
N SER A 180 36.38 52.19 23.82
CA SER A 180 37.20 52.88 24.86
C SER A 180 38.39 53.52 24.22
#